data_11efd7fa6c09c6ccdcb20ff3a55843d9
#
_entry.id   11efd7fa6c09c6ccdcb20ff3a55843d9
#
_cell.length_a   1.000
_cell.length_b   1.000
_cell.length_c   1.000
_cell.angle_alpha   90.00
_cell.angle_beta   90.00
_cell.angle_gamma   90.00
#
_symmetry.space_group_name_H-M   'P 1'
#
loop_
_entity.id
_entity.type
_entity.pdbx_description
1 polymer ?
#
loop_
_entity_poly.entity_id
_entity_poly.type
_entity_poly.pdbx_seq_one_letter_code
_entity_poly.pdbx_strand_id
1 'polypeptide(L)'
;MEPLTAEIRSLFRDQHVNIEDVEKALLSYKSNQQDWSSFALFDERNYTRNLVDTGNGKYNMIVLCWGPGMCTNIHDHSGSYCFVKMLEGQLKETRFAYPKENSSIGPLSKTGESIISVNEVSYMSDELGLHRMENSSHSENAVSLHIYSPAYNKCSLFDQRTSQRHTSKVTFWSRYGKLSSSTELPFDRIHGSARKG
;
A
#
# COMPACT_ATOMS: atom_id res chain seq x y z
N MET A 1 -7.28 -10.29 -13.73
CA MET A 1 -6.50 -10.47 -12.48
C MET A 1 -5.92 -11.88 -12.33
N GLU A 2 -6.70 -12.92 -12.66
CA GLU A 2 -6.30 -14.34 -12.52
C GLU A 2 -4.93 -14.69 -13.15
N PRO A 3 -4.62 -14.30 -14.42
CA PRO A 3 -3.32 -14.63 -15.03
C PRO A 3 -2.15 -14.00 -14.25
N LEU A 4 -2.27 -12.74 -13.83
CA LEU A 4 -1.24 -12.08 -13.03
C LEU A 4 -1.07 -12.76 -11.67
N THR A 5 -2.16 -13.11 -10.99
CA THR A 5 -2.10 -13.83 -9.70
C THR A 5 -1.40 -15.18 -9.83
N ALA A 6 -1.67 -15.93 -10.90
CA ALA A 6 -1.02 -17.22 -11.16
C ALA A 6 0.49 -17.05 -11.44
N GLU A 7 0.89 -16.03 -12.21
CA GLU A 7 2.28 -15.70 -12.47
C GLU A 7 3.01 -15.30 -11.18
N ILE A 8 2.46 -14.37 -10.40
CA ILE A 8 3.01 -13.97 -9.11
C ILE A 8 3.15 -15.17 -8.16
N ARG A 9 2.12 -16.02 -8.04
CA ARG A 9 2.22 -17.25 -7.23
C ARG A 9 3.37 -18.15 -7.66
N SER A 10 3.68 -18.22 -8.97
CA SER A 10 4.78 -19.03 -9.47
C SER A 10 6.14 -18.47 -9.06
N LEU A 11 6.31 -17.15 -9.06
CA LEU A 11 7.53 -16.46 -8.64
C LEU A 11 7.81 -16.63 -7.14
N PHE A 12 6.77 -16.81 -6.34
CA PHE A 12 6.88 -17.01 -4.89
C PHE A 12 6.89 -18.49 -4.46
N ARG A 13 7.12 -19.46 -5.38
CA ARG A 13 7.20 -20.88 -5.01
C ARG A 13 8.42 -21.19 -4.15
N ASP A 14 9.56 -20.60 -4.49
CA ASP A 14 10.83 -20.82 -3.79
C ASP A 14 10.96 -19.94 -2.53
N GLN A 15 11.99 -20.18 -1.73
CA GLN A 15 12.25 -19.40 -0.52
C GLN A 15 12.83 -18.02 -0.82
N HIS A 16 13.47 -17.84 -1.97
CA HIS A 16 14.05 -16.58 -2.40
C HIS A 16 13.25 -16.01 -3.57
N VAL A 17 12.74 -14.82 -3.37
CA VAL A 17 12.02 -14.07 -4.41
C VAL A 17 12.99 -13.16 -5.13
N ASN A 18 13.02 -13.24 -6.45
CA ASN A 18 13.76 -12.29 -7.27
C ASN A 18 12.89 -11.02 -7.46
N ILE A 19 13.36 -9.90 -6.93
CA ILE A 19 12.67 -8.61 -7.02
C ILE A 19 12.43 -8.20 -8.49
N GLU A 20 13.46 -8.36 -9.34
CA GLU A 20 13.36 -7.99 -10.75
C GLU A 20 12.31 -8.80 -11.50
N ASP A 21 12.13 -10.08 -11.17
CA ASP A 21 11.14 -10.93 -11.85
C ASP A 21 9.71 -10.54 -11.45
N VAL A 22 9.50 -10.16 -10.19
CA VAL A 22 8.21 -9.63 -9.73
C VAL A 22 7.90 -8.28 -10.41
N GLU A 23 8.88 -7.39 -10.51
CA GLU A 23 8.72 -6.11 -11.22
C GLU A 23 8.41 -6.32 -12.71
N LYS A 24 9.11 -7.25 -13.38
CA LYS A 24 8.84 -7.59 -14.79
C LYS A 24 7.42 -8.13 -14.99
N ALA A 25 6.97 -9.03 -14.13
CA ALA A 25 5.61 -9.56 -14.17
C ALA A 25 4.58 -8.43 -13.99
N LEU A 26 4.79 -7.54 -13.03
CA LEU A 26 3.93 -6.39 -12.83
C LEU A 26 3.95 -5.41 -14.00
N LEU A 27 5.12 -5.13 -14.60
CA LEU A 27 5.25 -4.24 -15.76
C LEU A 27 4.61 -4.82 -17.03
N SER A 28 4.68 -6.16 -17.19
CA SER A 28 4.08 -6.85 -18.35
C SER A 28 2.55 -6.79 -18.33
N TYR A 29 1.95 -6.85 -17.15
CA TYR A 29 0.51 -6.72 -16.99
C TYR A 29 0.04 -5.31 -17.38
N LYS A 30 -0.86 -5.22 -18.36
CA LYS A 30 -1.52 -3.95 -18.70
C LYS A 30 -2.85 -3.87 -17.96
N SER A 31 -3.05 -2.78 -17.25
CA SER A 31 -4.26 -2.59 -16.46
C SER A 31 -5.52 -2.69 -17.32
N ASN A 32 -6.43 -3.56 -16.92
CA ASN A 32 -7.74 -3.73 -17.51
C ASN A 32 -8.77 -3.72 -16.37
N GLN A 33 -9.66 -2.75 -16.38
CA GLN A 33 -10.66 -2.55 -15.33
C GLN A 33 -11.52 -3.80 -15.08
N GLN A 34 -11.82 -4.57 -16.10
CA GLN A 34 -12.61 -5.81 -15.96
C GLN A 34 -11.91 -6.85 -15.07
N ASP A 35 -10.58 -6.82 -14.98
CA ASP A 35 -9.83 -7.80 -14.19
C ASP A 35 -9.87 -7.52 -12.70
N TRP A 36 -9.92 -6.25 -12.28
CA TRP A 36 -9.73 -5.84 -10.90
C TRP A 36 -10.93 -5.12 -10.27
N SER A 37 -11.92 -4.67 -11.04
CA SER A 37 -13.05 -3.90 -10.53
C SER A 37 -13.85 -4.62 -9.43
N SER A 38 -13.95 -5.95 -9.50
CA SER A 38 -14.62 -6.76 -8.46
C SER A 38 -13.91 -6.73 -7.09
N PHE A 39 -12.63 -6.33 -7.05
CA PHE A 39 -11.86 -6.14 -5.83
C PHE A 39 -11.76 -4.68 -5.40
N ALA A 40 -12.14 -3.73 -6.27
CA ALA A 40 -11.99 -2.30 -6.01
C ALA A 40 -13.19 -1.72 -5.24
N LEU A 41 -13.27 -2.05 -3.94
CA LEU A 41 -14.33 -1.57 -3.05
C LEU A 41 -13.86 -0.30 -2.34
N PHE A 42 -14.47 0.83 -2.69
CA PHE A 42 -14.17 2.15 -2.13
C PHE A 42 -14.91 2.43 -0.82
N ASP A 43 -14.36 3.35 -0.04
CA ASP A 43 -15.00 4.02 1.10
C ASP A 43 -14.89 5.53 0.87
N GLU A 44 -15.90 6.30 1.25
CA GLU A 44 -15.94 7.75 1.04
C GLU A 44 -14.99 8.53 1.95
N ARG A 45 -14.55 7.95 3.06
CA ARG A 45 -13.80 8.64 4.13
C ARG A 45 -12.32 8.33 4.12
N ASN A 46 -11.95 7.12 3.70
CA ASN A 46 -10.58 6.63 3.78
C ASN A 46 -10.23 5.79 2.56
N TYR A 47 -8.94 5.74 2.20
CA TYR A 47 -8.47 4.73 1.26
C TYR A 47 -8.74 3.32 1.82
N THR A 48 -9.03 2.39 0.93
CA THR A 48 -9.36 1.02 1.33
C THR A 48 -8.27 0.04 0.92
N ARG A 49 -8.16 -1.05 1.68
CA ARG A 49 -7.24 -2.17 1.44
C ARG A 49 -8.07 -3.42 1.17
N ASN A 50 -8.11 -3.87 -0.05
CA ASN A 50 -8.94 -4.97 -0.51
C ASN A 50 -8.06 -6.18 -0.84
N LEU A 51 -8.11 -7.23 -0.01
CA LEU A 51 -7.27 -8.41 -0.17
C LEU A 51 -7.74 -9.24 -1.38
N VAL A 52 -6.81 -9.49 -2.31
CA VAL A 52 -7.02 -10.29 -3.52
C VAL A 52 -6.50 -11.71 -3.34
N ASP A 53 -5.28 -11.86 -2.81
CA ASP A 53 -4.61 -13.14 -2.66
C ASP A 53 -3.62 -13.13 -1.49
N THR A 54 -3.39 -14.28 -0.87
CA THR A 54 -2.45 -14.45 0.26
C THR A 54 -1.22 -15.27 -0.11
N GLY A 55 -1.10 -15.73 -1.36
CA GLY A 55 0.07 -16.42 -1.86
C GLY A 55 0.57 -17.57 -0.99
N ASN A 56 -0.33 -18.40 -0.46
CA ASN A 56 -0.01 -19.47 0.49
C ASN A 56 0.74 -18.97 1.75
N GLY A 57 0.45 -17.76 2.20
CA GLY A 57 1.08 -17.13 3.35
C GLY A 57 2.43 -16.45 3.08
N LYS A 58 2.94 -16.50 1.84
CA LYS A 58 4.23 -15.89 1.47
C LYS A 58 4.13 -14.41 1.17
N TYR A 59 2.96 -13.94 0.69
CA TYR A 59 2.70 -12.53 0.40
C TYR A 59 1.24 -12.18 0.61
N ASN A 60 0.94 -10.90 0.65
CA ASN A 60 -0.41 -10.37 0.45
C ASN A 60 -0.45 -9.58 -0.85
N MET A 61 -1.41 -9.89 -1.74
CA MET A 61 -1.76 -9.09 -2.91
C MET A 61 -3.03 -8.32 -2.60
N ILE A 62 -2.99 -7.00 -2.71
CA ILE A 62 -4.04 -6.10 -2.24
C ILE A 62 -4.34 -5.06 -3.31
N VAL A 63 -5.61 -4.81 -3.60
CA VAL A 63 -6.05 -3.63 -4.34
C VAL A 63 -6.35 -2.52 -3.35
N LEU A 64 -5.72 -1.36 -3.52
CA LEU A 64 -6.00 -0.15 -2.76
C LEU A 64 -6.82 0.82 -3.61
N CYS A 65 -7.87 1.36 -3.02
CA CYS A 65 -8.73 2.36 -3.66
C CYS A 65 -8.60 3.68 -2.92
N TRP A 66 -8.36 4.74 -3.67
CA TRP A 66 -8.03 6.07 -3.16
C TRP A 66 -9.03 7.09 -3.71
N GLY A 67 -9.82 7.68 -2.84
CA GLY A 67 -10.59 8.88 -3.19
C GLY A 67 -9.68 10.12 -3.31
N PRO A 68 -10.20 11.24 -3.82
CA PRO A 68 -9.47 12.49 -3.94
C PRO A 68 -8.87 12.95 -2.61
N GLY A 69 -7.58 13.34 -2.62
CA GLY A 69 -6.85 13.83 -1.45
C GLY A 69 -6.52 12.78 -0.38
N MET A 70 -6.85 11.52 -0.59
CA MET A 70 -6.55 10.46 0.37
C MET A 70 -5.05 10.10 0.37
N CYS A 71 -4.50 9.87 1.55
CA CYS A 71 -3.10 9.48 1.71
C CYS A 71 -2.91 8.48 2.85
N THR A 72 -1.80 7.74 2.82
CA THR A 72 -1.33 6.97 3.97
C THR A 72 -0.65 7.87 4.99
N ASN A 73 -0.50 7.40 6.23
CA ASN A 73 0.53 7.90 7.11
C ASN A 73 1.92 7.54 6.55
N ILE A 74 2.97 8.23 7.01
CA ILE A 74 4.35 7.81 6.74
C ILE A 74 4.58 6.50 7.50
N HIS A 75 5.05 5.45 6.82
CA HIS A 75 5.13 4.11 7.39
C HIS A 75 6.33 3.31 6.89
N ASP A 76 6.68 2.29 7.68
CA ASP A 76 7.60 1.21 7.30
C ASP A 76 6.84 0.00 6.72
N HIS A 77 7.59 -1.02 6.32
CA HIS A 77 7.04 -2.26 5.75
C HIS A 77 7.27 -3.49 6.63
N SER A 78 7.77 -3.32 7.87
CA SER A 78 8.01 -4.42 8.81
C SER A 78 8.88 -5.54 8.24
N GLY A 79 9.94 -5.20 7.50
CA GLY A 79 10.85 -6.13 6.86
C GLY A 79 10.33 -6.74 5.56
N SER A 80 9.23 -6.23 5.01
CA SER A 80 8.66 -6.74 3.76
C SER A 80 9.11 -5.92 2.56
N TYR A 81 9.24 -6.59 1.42
CA TYR A 81 9.27 -5.97 0.12
C TYR A 81 7.87 -5.49 -0.25
N CYS A 82 7.77 -4.29 -0.79
CA CYS A 82 6.52 -3.68 -1.24
C CYS A 82 6.64 -3.34 -2.73
N PHE A 83 5.80 -3.95 -3.56
CA PHE A 83 5.66 -3.62 -4.97
C PHE A 83 4.32 -2.91 -5.17
N VAL A 84 4.34 -1.81 -5.90
CA VAL A 84 3.16 -1.00 -6.22
C VAL A 84 2.99 -0.94 -7.73
N LYS A 85 1.85 -1.36 -8.23
CA LYS A 85 1.43 -1.22 -9.64
C LYS A 85 0.23 -0.30 -9.73
N MET A 86 0.34 0.77 -10.50
CA MET A 86 -0.83 1.62 -10.77
C MET A 86 -1.79 0.97 -11.77
N LEU A 87 -3.05 0.88 -11.37
CA LEU A 87 -4.14 0.33 -12.18
C LEU A 87 -5.01 1.43 -12.80
N GLU A 88 -5.28 2.51 -12.05
CA GLU A 88 -6.08 3.65 -12.49
C GLU A 88 -5.60 4.93 -11.79
N GLY A 89 -5.64 6.07 -12.48
CA GLY A 89 -5.20 7.35 -11.94
C GLY A 89 -3.69 7.42 -11.73
N GLN A 90 -3.27 8.15 -10.71
CA GLN A 90 -1.86 8.30 -10.34
C GLN A 90 -1.72 8.45 -8.83
N LEU A 91 -0.57 8.07 -8.29
CA LEU A 91 -0.21 8.32 -6.90
C LEU A 91 1.12 9.07 -6.82
N LYS A 92 1.19 9.97 -5.85
CA LYS A 92 2.44 10.59 -5.43
C LYS A 92 3.04 9.76 -4.30
N GLU A 93 4.28 9.30 -4.49
CA GLU A 93 5.10 8.69 -3.45
C GLU A 93 6.06 9.75 -2.89
N THR A 94 6.07 9.92 -1.57
CA THR A 94 7.06 10.76 -0.87
C THR A 94 7.86 9.86 0.06
N ARG A 95 9.19 9.86 -0.10
CA ARG A 95 10.14 9.04 0.68
C ARG A 95 10.81 9.85 1.77
N PHE A 96 11.10 9.18 2.90
CA PHE A 96 11.73 9.78 4.06
C PHE A 96 12.82 8.85 4.61
N ALA A 97 13.87 9.45 5.16
CA ALA A 97 14.87 8.70 5.93
C ALA A 97 14.29 8.25 7.28
N TYR A 98 14.75 7.10 7.79
CA TYR A 98 14.50 6.75 9.19
C TYR A 98 15.08 7.81 10.14
N PRO A 99 14.40 8.08 11.27
CA PRO A 99 14.98 8.91 12.33
C PRO A 99 16.32 8.30 12.77
N LYS A 100 17.34 9.13 12.97
CA LYS A 100 18.61 8.66 13.55
C LYS A 100 18.37 8.22 14.99
N GLU A 101 18.94 7.08 15.37
CA GLU A 101 18.98 6.66 16.78
C GLU A 101 19.57 7.79 17.64
N ASN A 102 18.93 8.08 18.76
CA ASN A 102 19.31 9.17 19.67
C ASN A 102 19.21 10.59 19.09
N SER A 103 18.53 10.81 17.98
CA SER A 103 18.22 12.17 17.54
C SER A 103 17.15 12.79 18.44
N SER A 104 17.30 14.08 18.73
CA SER A 104 16.23 14.88 19.34
C SER A 104 14.95 14.80 18.52
N ILE A 105 13.79 14.86 19.17
CA ILE A 105 12.49 14.99 18.52
C ILE A 105 12.55 16.09 17.44
N GLY A 106 12.27 15.73 16.20
CA GLY A 106 12.35 16.65 15.07
C GLY A 106 11.70 16.08 13.81
N PRO A 107 11.59 16.87 12.74
CA PRO A 107 10.92 16.47 11.52
C PRO A 107 11.69 15.36 10.77
N LEU A 108 10.93 14.46 10.14
CA LEU A 108 11.48 13.47 9.22
C LEU A 108 12.11 14.15 8.00
N SER A 109 13.28 13.69 7.60
CA SER A 109 13.97 14.18 6.41
C SER A 109 13.39 13.53 5.16
N LYS A 110 12.81 14.36 4.27
CA LYS A 110 12.37 13.92 2.94
C LYS A 110 13.60 13.58 2.09
N THR A 111 13.59 12.41 1.45
CA THR A 111 14.68 11.92 0.60
C THR A 111 14.33 11.89 -0.89
N GLY A 112 13.05 11.88 -1.24
CA GLY A 112 12.60 11.87 -2.63
C GLY A 112 11.11 12.03 -2.77
N GLU A 113 10.69 12.26 -4.01
CA GLU A 113 9.28 12.31 -4.41
C GLU A 113 9.17 11.87 -5.87
N SER A 114 8.14 11.09 -6.18
CA SER A 114 7.82 10.65 -7.54
C SER A 114 6.32 10.56 -7.74
N ILE A 115 5.89 10.67 -8.99
CA ILE A 115 4.53 10.34 -9.41
C ILE A 115 4.60 8.97 -10.09
N ILE A 116 3.67 8.11 -9.75
CA ILE A 116 3.52 6.78 -10.34
C ILE A 116 2.20 6.80 -11.11
N SER A 117 2.29 6.66 -12.42
CA SER A 117 1.14 6.72 -13.34
C SER A 117 0.66 5.32 -13.74
N VAL A 118 -0.50 5.24 -14.40
CA VAL A 118 -1.09 3.97 -14.85
C VAL A 118 -0.07 3.11 -15.60
N ASN A 119 -0.01 1.84 -15.23
CA ASN A 119 0.93 0.82 -15.71
C ASN A 119 2.38 0.96 -15.23
N GLU A 120 2.75 2.01 -14.50
CA GLU A 120 4.05 2.08 -13.85
C GLU A 120 4.10 1.23 -12.59
N VAL A 121 5.32 0.88 -12.18
CA VAL A 121 5.62 0.08 -10.99
C VAL A 121 6.61 0.84 -10.12
N SER A 122 6.41 0.80 -8.82
CA SER A 122 7.36 1.28 -7.81
C SER A 122 7.69 0.15 -6.85
N TYR A 123 8.90 0.17 -6.33
CA TYR A 123 9.39 -0.75 -5.32
C TYR A 123 9.84 0.00 -4.07
N MET A 124 9.52 -0.55 -2.91
CA MET A 124 9.91 -0.02 -1.61
C MET A 124 10.28 -1.15 -0.65
N SER A 125 11.24 -0.88 0.22
CA SER A 125 11.61 -1.75 1.35
C SER A 125 12.10 -0.90 2.52
N ASP A 126 12.23 -1.50 3.70
CA ASP A 126 12.74 -0.79 4.87
C ASP A 126 14.19 -0.31 4.69
N GLU A 127 14.99 -0.94 3.81
CA GLU A 127 16.32 -0.49 3.45
C GLU A 127 16.34 0.84 2.69
N LEU A 128 15.26 1.13 1.94
CA LEU A 128 15.09 2.38 1.21
C LEU A 128 14.50 3.51 2.07
N GLY A 129 14.02 3.17 3.27
CA GLY A 129 13.47 4.13 4.23
C GLY A 129 11.98 3.99 4.46
N LEU A 130 11.33 5.14 4.74
CA LEU A 130 9.90 5.27 4.98
C LEU A 130 9.23 5.92 3.77
N HIS A 131 7.94 5.69 3.57
CA HIS A 131 7.21 6.44 2.56
C HIS A 131 5.76 6.79 2.95
N ARG A 132 5.19 7.72 2.19
CA ARG A 132 3.77 8.08 2.15
C ARG A 132 3.30 8.00 0.71
N MET A 133 2.14 7.38 0.49
CA MET A 133 1.44 7.35 -0.78
C MET A 133 0.23 8.28 -0.71
N GLU A 134 -0.04 9.02 -1.78
CA GLU A 134 -1.08 10.05 -1.81
C GLU A 134 -1.74 10.13 -3.19
N ASN A 135 -3.07 10.07 -3.23
CA ASN A 135 -3.83 10.54 -4.39
C ASN A 135 -3.97 12.06 -4.28
N SER A 136 -3.13 12.81 -4.99
CA SER A 136 -3.13 14.27 -4.97
C SER A 136 -4.16 14.91 -5.90
N SER A 137 -4.96 14.12 -6.63
CA SER A 137 -6.11 14.64 -7.38
C SER A 137 -7.18 15.20 -6.43
N HIS A 138 -7.86 16.25 -6.86
CA HIS A 138 -8.98 16.85 -6.15
C HIS A 138 -10.35 16.31 -6.60
N SER A 139 -10.40 15.55 -7.69
CA SER A 139 -11.67 15.09 -8.31
C SER A 139 -11.64 13.60 -8.70
N GLU A 140 -10.47 13.06 -9.03
CA GLU A 140 -10.36 11.73 -9.61
C GLU A 140 -9.93 10.70 -8.57
N ASN A 141 -10.50 9.51 -8.66
CA ASN A 141 -10.07 8.35 -7.90
C ASN A 141 -8.76 7.78 -8.45
N ALA A 142 -8.08 7.00 -7.63
CA ALA A 142 -6.97 6.17 -8.06
C ALA A 142 -7.12 4.74 -7.53
N VAL A 143 -6.56 3.77 -8.27
CA VAL A 143 -6.52 2.35 -7.88
C VAL A 143 -5.11 1.83 -8.09
N SER A 144 -4.58 1.15 -7.09
CA SER A 144 -3.24 0.53 -7.14
C SER A 144 -3.27 -0.90 -6.63
N LEU A 145 -2.43 -1.76 -7.22
CA LEU A 145 -2.17 -3.11 -6.75
C LEU A 145 -0.88 -3.10 -5.95
N HIS A 146 -0.91 -3.66 -4.76
CA HIS A 146 0.25 -3.78 -3.90
C HIS A 146 0.54 -5.25 -3.59
N ILE A 147 1.82 -5.63 -3.60
CA ILE A 147 2.29 -6.95 -3.15
C ILE A 147 3.27 -6.71 -2.01
N TYR A 148 3.01 -7.32 -0.86
CA TYR A 148 3.88 -7.30 0.32
C TYR A 148 4.40 -8.69 0.60
N SER A 149 5.72 -8.86 0.61
CA SER A 149 6.37 -10.15 0.90
C SER A 149 7.57 -9.97 1.84
N PRO A 150 7.64 -10.73 2.95
CA PRO A 150 6.59 -11.60 3.48
C PRO A 150 5.31 -10.81 3.85
N ALA A 151 4.19 -11.52 3.99
CA ALA A 151 2.96 -10.91 4.49
C ALA A 151 3.14 -10.43 5.92
N TYR A 152 2.65 -9.21 6.25
CA TYR A 152 2.70 -8.66 7.60
C TYR A 152 1.32 -8.18 8.08
N ASN A 153 1.14 -8.11 9.39
CA ASN A 153 -0.12 -7.71 10.02
C ASN A 153 0.02 -6.45 10.90
N LYS A 154 1.21 -5.90 11.01
CA LYS A 154 1.52 -4.68 11.75
C LYS A 154 2.61 -3.91 11.01
N CYS A 155 2.56 -2.58 11.05
CA CYS A 155 3.61 -1.69 10.59
C CYS A 155 3.78 -0.53 11.57
N SER A 156 4.86 0.22 11.44
CA SER A 156 5.05 1.45 12.20
C SER A 156 4.61 2.65 11.37
N LEU A 157 3.93 3.55 12.03
CA LEU A 157 3.54 4.86 11.51
C LEU A 157 4.42 5.91 12.17
N PHE A 158 4.78 6.94 11.42
CA PHE A 158 5.67 8.01 11.89
C PHE A 158 5.01 9.37 11.72
N ASP A 159 5.07 10.18 12.78
CA ASP A 159 4.66 11.59 12.69
C ASP A 159 5.74 12.39 11.95
N GLN A 160 5.33 13.15 10.93
CA GLN A 160 6.28 13.88 10.07
C GLN A 160 7.05 14.96 10.81
N ARG A 161 6.47 15.60 11.82
CA ARG A 161 7.06 16.75 12.52
C ARG A 161 7.93 16.35 13.70
N THR A 162 7.55 15.25 14.37
CA THR A 162 8.17 14.82 15.61
C THR A 162 9.00 13.55 15.47
N SER A 163 8.88 12.84 14.36
CA SER A 163 9.44 11.51 14.12
C SER A 163 8.94 10.44 15.10
N GLN A 164 7.90 10.74 15.89
CA GLN A 164 7.33 9.77 16.82
C GLN A 164 6.78 8.56 16.09
N ARG A 165 7.10 7.37 16.60
CA ARG A 165 6.72 6.07 16.04
C ARG A 165 5.53 5.49 16.79
N HIS A 166 4.53 5.01 16.05
CA HIS A 166 3.38 4.28 16.57
C HIS A 166 3.21 2.98 15.82
N THR A 167 2.84 1.90 16.51
CA THR A 167 2.51 0.63 15.84
C THR A 167 1.04 0.63 15.43
N SER A 168 0.76 0.24 14.19
CA SER A 168 -0.59 0.08 13.67
C SER A 168 -0.82 -1.35 13.17
N LYS A 169 -2.04 -1.86 13.37
CA LYS A 169 -2.48 -3.12 12.76
C LYS A 169 -2.89 -2.89 11.31
N VAL A 170 -2.51 -3.82 10.44
CA VAL A 170 -2.99 -3.87 9.06
C VAL A 170 -4.33 -4.59 9.04
N THR A 171 -5.34 -3.92 8.50
CA THR A 171 -6.69 -4.46 8.34
C THR A 171 -7.12 -4.41 6.89
N PHE A 172 -8.10 -5.24 6.53
CA PHE A 172 -8.66 -5.27 5.18
C PHE A 172 -10.10 -4.79 5.19
N TRP A 173 -10.42 -3.87 4.29
CA TRP A 173 -11.79 -3.41 4.03
C TRP A 173 -12.63 -4.52 3.42
N SER A 174 -12.01 -5.27 2.51
CA SER A 174 -12.64 -6.46 1.92
C SER A 174 -11.63 -7.58 1.74
N ARG A 175 -12.14 -8.80 1.62
CA ARG A 175 -11.38 -10.01 1.32
C ARG A 175 -12.03 -10.74 0.16
N TYR A 176 -11.28 -11.00 -0.90
CA TYR A 176 -11.74 -11.76 -2.07
C TYR A 176 -13.05 -11.20 -2.66
N GLY A 177 -13.14 -9.86 -2.76
CA GLY A 177 -14.30 -9.15 -3.30
C GLY A 177 -15.51 -9.03 -2.35
N LYS A 178 -15.39 -9.44 -1.07
CA LYS A 178 -16.47 -9.34 -0.06
C LYS A 178 -16.03 -8.43 1.08
N LEU A 179 -16.90 -7.52 1.50
CA LEU A 179 -16.65 -6.64 2.66
C LEU A 179 -16.32 -7.46 3.91
N SER A 180 -15.32 -7.01 4.65
CA SER A 180 -14.98 -7.59 5.97
C SER A 180 -16.08 -7.26 6.98
N SER A 181 -16.26 -8.14 7.98
CA SER A 181 -17.19 -7.88 9.07
C SER A 181 -16.74 -6.66 9.88
N SER A 182 -17.68 -5.92 10.48
CA SER A 182 -17.41 -4.71 11.28
C SER A 182 -16.44 -4.95 12.44
N THR A 183 -16.33 -6.19 12.93
CA THR A 183 -15.40 -6.58 13.99
C THR A 183 -13.93 -6.62 13.57
N GLU A 184 -13.64 -6.66 12.25
CA GLU A 184 -12.27 -6.66 11.72
C GLU A 184 -11.75 -5.26 11.35
N LEU A 185 -12.65 -4.25 11.34
CA LEU A 185 -12.28 -2.88 11.01
C LEU A 185 -11.73 -2.16 12.25
N PRO A 186 -10.69 -1.30 12.12
CA PRO A 186 -10.20 -0.50 13.23
C PRO A 186 -11.31 0.40 13.79
N PHE A 187 -11.31 0.62 15.09
CA PHE A 187 -12.29 1.47 15.79
C PHE A 187 -12.37 2.90 15.20
N ASP A 188 -11.24 3.44 14.80
CA ASP A 188 -11.09 4.77 14.18
C ASP A 188 -11.81 4.92 12.84
N ARG A 189 -12.10 3.81 12.14
CA ARG A 189 -12.88 3.80 10.90
C ARG A 189 -14.38 3.72 11.13
N ILE A 190 -14.80 3.29 12.33
CA ILE A 190 -16.22 3.18 12.70
C ILE A 190 -16.76 4.53 13.20
N HIS A 191 -15.90 5.33 13.84
CA HIS A 191 -16.25 6.63 14.39
C HIS A 191 -15.33 7.69 13.77
N GLY A 192 -15.77 8.28 12.66
CA GLY A 192 -15.02 9.31 11.97
C GLY A 192 -14.48 10.38 12.91
N SER A 193 -13.18 10.48 13.02
CA SER A 193 -12.52 11.60 13.67
C SER A 193 -12.83 12.85 12.88
N ALA A 194 -13.74 13.67 13.40
CA ALA A 194 -14.01 15.00 12.89
C ALA A 194 -12.69 15.78 12.90
N ARG A 195 -12.15 16.10 11.75
CA ARG A 195 -11.12 17.13 11.64
C ARG A 195 -11.75 18.44 12.11
N LYS A 196 -11.40 18.87 13.31
CA LYS A 196 -11.58 20.28 13.68
C LYS A 196 -10.56 21.08 12.89
N GLY A 197 -11.08 22.11 12.20
CA GLY A 197 -10.38 23.03 11.30
C GLY A 197 -9.16 23.74 11.87
#